data_1ab1b64778604ea507812e90ecce536f
#
_entry.id   1ab1b64778604ea507812e90ecce536f
#
_cell.length_a   1.000
_cell.length_b   1.000
_cell.length_c   1.000
_cell.angle_alpha   90.00
_cell.angle_beta   90.00
_cell.angle_gamma   90.00
#
_symmetry.space_group_name_H-M   'P 1'
#
loop_
_entity.id
_entity.type
_entity.pdbx_description
1 polymer ?
#
loop_
_entity_poly.entity_id
_entity_poly.type
_entity_poly.pdbx_seq_one_letter_code
_entity_poly.pdbx_strand_id
1 'polypeptide(L)' 'MNIRLLSCDAAKPDKRAITKMLEEICEGVSNYDAQDFTEYLLEGDPVEISVSDKNSSSGIRALRKLGIDYEMVD' A
#
# COMPACT_ATOMS: atom_id res chain seq x y z
N MET A 1 8.89 9.45 -3.33
CA MET A 1 9.37 8.06 -3.23
C MET A 1 8.36 7.13 -3.89
N ASN A 2 8.82 6.29 -4.79
CA ASN A 2 7.96 5.33 -5.46
C ASN A 2 8.19 3.94 -4.88
N ILE A 3 7.11 3.24 -4.60
CA ILE A 3 7.13 1.91 -4.00
C ILE A 3 6.24 1.00 -4.83
N ARG A 4 6.71 -0.20 -5.11
CA ARG A 4 5.89 -1.25 -5.73
C ARG A 4 5.45 -2.22 -4.63
N LEU A 5 4.15 -2.34 -4.44
CA LEU A 5 3.57 -3.31 -3.52
C LEU A 5 3.44 -4.63 -4.26
N LEU A 6 4.02 -5.69 -3.72
CA LEU A 6 4.10 -6.99 -4.41
C LEU A 6 2.97 -7.94 -4.04
N SER A 7 2.72 -8.09 -2.76
CA SER A 7 1.68 -9.00 -2.28
C SER A 7 1.39 -8.72 -0.81
N CYS A 8 0.31 -9.30 -0.32
CA CYS A 8 -0.02 -9.26 1.11
C CYS A 8 0.03 -10.68 1.66
N ASP A 9 0.99 -10.94 2.54
CA ASP A 9 1.23 -12.28 3.10
C ASP A 9 0.52 -12.50 4.44
N ALA A 10 -0.30 -11.55 4.89
CA ALA A 10 -1.04 -11.70 6.12
C ALA A 10 -2.04 -12.88 6.01
N ALA A 11 -2.15 -13.68 7.07
CA ALA A 11 -3.08 -14.80 7.09
C ALA A 11 -4.53 -14.33 6.94
N LYS A 12 -4.86 -13.17 7.51
CA LYS A 12 -6.18 -12.56 7.38
C LYS A 12 -6.00 -11.09 7.01
N PRO A 13 -5.88 -10.77 5.72
CA PRO A 13 -5.68 -9.39 5.30
C PRO A 13 -6.86 -8.51 5.73
N ASP A 14 -6.54 -7.35 6.28
CA ASP A 14 -7.54 -6.37 6.67
C ASP A 14 -7.70 -5.36 5.53
N LYS A 15 -8.66 -5.60 4.65
CA LYS A 15 -8.92 -4.73 3.50
C LYS A 15 -9.15 -3.29 3.90
N ARG A 16 -9.90 -3.07 4.97
CA ARG A 16 -10.24 -1.73 5.42
C ARG A 16 -9.01 -0.98 5.90
N ALA A 17 -8.15 -1.64 6.66
CA ALA A 17 -6.91 -1.05 7.13
C ALA A 17 -5.96 -0.76 5.99
N ILE A 18 -5.84 -1.66 5.02
CA ILE A 18 -4.99 -1.46 3.84
C ILE A 18 -5.48 -0.26 3.02
N THR A 19 -6.78 -0.19 2.74
CA THR A 19 -7.39 0.90 1.99
C THR A 19 -7.14 2.24 2.69
N LYS A 20 -7.38 2.29 3.99
CA LYS A 20 -7.17 3.51 4.77
C LYS A 20 -5.71 3.94 4.77
N MET A 21 -4.80 2.99 4.91
CA MET A 21 -3.37 3.26 4.88
C MET A 21 -2.96 3.85 3.53
N LEU A 22 -3.45 3.29 2.42
CA LEU A 22 -3.14 3.79 1.09
C LEU A 22 -3.65 5.21 0.89
N GLU A 23 -4.84 5.53 1.39
CA GLU A 23 -5.35 6.90 1.35
C GLU A 23 -4.45 7.88 2.09
N GLU A 24 -3.90 7.45 3.22
CA GLU A 24 -3.10 8.31 4.08
C GLU A 24 -1.70 8.56 3.53
N ILE A 25 -1.07 7.56 2.93
CA ILE A 25 0.34 7.65 2.52
C ILE A 25 0.55 7.98 1.05
N CYS A 26 -0.42 7.64 0.19
CA CYS A 26 -0.28 7.87 -1.25
C CYS A 26 -0.70 9.27 -1.64
N GLU A 27 0.08 9.90 -2.52
CA GLU A 27 -0.27 11.21 -3.04
C GLU A 27 -1.34 11.09 -4.12
N GLY A 28 -2.38 11.93 -4.02
CA GLY A 28 -3.40 12.02 -5.06
C GLY A 28 -4.31 10.80 -5.21
N VAL A 29 -4.36 9.93 -4.22
CA VAL A 29 -5.17 8.71 -4.27
C VAL A 29 -6.48 8.93 -3.51
N SER A 30 -7.60 8.75 -4.21
CA SER A 30 -8.92 8.82 -3.60
C SER A 30 -9.27 7.51 -2.89
N ASN A 31 -10.37 7.50 -2.15
CA ASN A 31 -10.87 6.28 -1.51
C ASN A 31 -11.15 5.19 -2.55
N TYR A 32 -11.72 5.55 -3.69
CA TYR A 32 -11.99 4.59 -4.76
C TYR A 32 -10.72 3.97 -5.31
N ASP A 33 -9.70 4.80 -5.56
CA ASP A 33 -8.42 4.32 -6.05
C ASP A 33 -7.76 3.40 -5.01
N ALA A 34 -7.83 3.77 -3.74
CA ALA A 34 -7.27 2.96 -2.66
C ALA A 34 -7.97 1.60 -2.55
N GLN A 35 -9.27 1.55 -2.76
CA GLN A 35 -10.01 0.30 -2.78
C GLN A 35 -9.58 -0.60 -3.93
N ASP A 36 -9.42 -0.02 -5.12
CA ASP A 36 -8.96 -0.76 -6.30
C ASP A 36 -7.56 -1.32 -6.07
N PHE A 37 -6.65 -0.51 -5.55
CA PHE A 37 -5.28 -0.95 -5.25
C PHE A 37 -5.27 -2.09 -4.23
N THR A 38 -6.12 -2.00 -3.21
CA THR A 38 -6.25 -3.04 -2.21
C THR A 38 -6.68 -4.36 -2.83
N GLU A 39 -7.67 -4.33 -3.72
CA GLU A 39 -8.14 -5.52 -4.40
C GLU A 39 -7.08 -6.14 -5.29
N TYR A 40 -6.38 -5.33 -6.09
CA TYR A 40 -5.29 -5.83 -6.93
C TYR A 40 -4.20 -6.49 -6.08
N LEU A 41 -3.83 -5.84 -4.98
CA LEU A 41 -2.80 -6.37 -4.09
C LEU A 41 -3.19 -7.71 -3.49
N LEU A 42 -4.44 -7.86 -3.08
CA LEU A 42 -4.93 -9.11 -2.50
C LEU A 42 -5.07 -10.22 -3.53
N GLU A 43 -5.20 -9.87 -4.80
CA GLU A 43 -5.20 -10.84 -5.90
C GLU A 43 -3.80 -11.26 -6.32
N GLY A 44 -2.78 -10.61 -5.76
CA GLY A 44 -1.39 -10.89 -6.10
C GLY A 44 -0.84 -10.05 -7.24
N ASP A 45 -1.57 -9.02 -7.66
CA ASP A 45 -1.10 -8.11 -8.71
C ASP A 45 -0.29 -6.97 -8.09
N PRO A 46 0.91 -6.69 -8.63
CA PRO A 46 1.72 -5.59 -8.13
C PRO A 46 1.05 -4.23 -8.34
N VAL A 47 1.20 -3.35 -7.35
CA VAL A 47 0.65 -1.99 -7.41
C VAL A 47 1.76 -0.98 -7.13
N GLU A 48 1.96 -0.03 -8.03
CA GLU A 48 2.92 1.04 -7.82
C GLU A 48 2.24 2.25 -7.21
N ILE A 49 2.84 2.80 -6.15
CA ILE A 49 2.32 3.97 -5.47
C ILE A 49 3.41 5.02 -5.30
N SER A 50 2.98 6.28 -5.23
CA SER A 50 3.86 7.40 -4.89
C SER A 50 3.57 7.83 -3.46
N VAL A 51 4.62 7.87 -2.65
CA VAL A 51 4.51 8.26 -1.24
C VAL A 51 5.34 9.52 -1.03
N SER A 52 4.77 10.53 -0.38
CA SER A 52 5.53 11.74 -0.08
C SER A 52 6.66 11.44 0.90
N ASP A 53 7.75 12.20 0.82
CA ASP A 53 8.88 12.03 1.73
C ASP A 53 8.46 12.19 3.19
N LYS A 54 7.49 13.05 3.42
CA LYS A 54 6.93 13.29 4.74
C LYS A 54 6.30 12.02 5.34
N ASN A 55 5.72 11.17 4.50
CA ASN A 55 5.03 9.96 4.93
C ASN A 55 5.84 8.69 4.72
N SER A 56 7.07 8.79 4.23
CA SER A 56 7.84 7.61 3.84
C SER A 56 8.10 6.64 5.00
N SER A 57 8.55 7.14 6.14
CA SER A 57 8.84 6.29 7.31
C SER A 57 7.59 5.63 7.87
N SER A 58 6.51 6.41 8.03
CA SER A 58 5.26 5.87 8.55
C SER A 58 4.60 4.91 7.55
N GLY A 59 4.74 5.20 6.27
CA GLY A 59 4.23 4.33 5.21
C GLY A 59 4.90 2.97 5.22
N ILE A 60 6.23 2.93 5.29
CA ILE A 60 6.97 1.67 5.33
C ILE A 60 6.61 0.86 6.57
N ARG A 61 6.48 1.51 7.72
CA ARG A 61 6.06 0.83 8.95
C ARG A 61 4.66 0.24 8.81
N ALA A 62 3.75 0.98 8.21
CA ALA A 62 2.38 0.50 8.00
C ALA A 62 2.36 -0.70 7.05
N LEU A 63 3.15 -0.69 5.98
CA LEU A 63 3.25 -1.82 5.06
C LEU A 63 3.71 -3.08 5.79
N ARG A 64 4.75 -2.96 6.60
CA ARG A 64 5.27 -4.10 7.37
C ARG A 64 4.24 -4.62 8.36
N LYS A 65 3.56 -3.72 9.05
CA LYS A 65 2.55 -4.08 10.05
C LYS A 65 1.38 -4.84 9.42
N LEU A 66 1.02 -4.49 8.19
CA LEU A 66 -0.07 -5.15 7.48
C LEU A 66 0.35 -6.39 6.71
N GLY A 67 1.62 -6.76 6.75
CA GLY A 67 2.13 -7.95 6.08
C GLY A 67 2.27 -7.78 4.57
N ILE A 68 2.50 -6.56 4.10
CA ILE A 68 2.63 -6.26 2.69
C ILE A 68 4.10 -6.29 2.28
N ASP A 69 4.42 -7.11 1.29
CA ASP A 69 5.73 -7.12 0.67
C ASP A 69 5.84 -5.98 -0.33
N TYR A 70 6.98 -5.32 -0.34
CA TYR A 70 7.19 -4.18 -1.22
C TYR A 70 8.65 -4.10 -1.68
N GLU A 71 8.87 -3.33 -2.75
CA GLU A 71 10.22 -2.98 -3.19
C GLU A 71 10.26 -1.50 -3.55
N MET A 72 11.45 -0.91 -3.42
CA MET A 72 11.65 0.48 -3.79
C MET A 72 11.84 0.58 -5.30
N VAL A 73 11.16 1.53 -5.91
CA VAL A 73 11.23 1.77 -7.35
C VAL A 73 11.62 3.22 -7.60
N ASP A 74 12.66 3.42 -8.35
CA ASP A 74 13.10 4.79 -8.72
C ASP A 74 12.97 5.03 -10.20
#